data_222dbc6183a21abc2eeb2a6df37549e3
#
_entry.id   222dbc6183a21abc2eeb2a6df37549e3
#
_cell.length_a   1.000
_cell.length_b   1.000
_cell.length_c   1.000
_cell.angle_alpha   90.00
_cell.angle_beta   90.00
_cell.angle_gamma   90.00
#
_symmetry.space_group_name_H-M   'P 1'
#
loop_
_entity.id
_entity.type
_entity.pdbx_description
1 polymer ?
#
loop_
_entity_poly.entity_id
_entity_poly.type
_entity_poly.pdbx_seq_one_letter_code
_entity_poly.pdbx_strand_id
1 'polypeptide(L)'
;MAIRLENEYHIDLAQENVWKAINNPEILSEILPNCESLEPISEHQFTAHIKVKIGPISSKFKSTLELFDLKEPDGYRFRVQGDGKKGSMNGQGEIKLLSNGSGTGFTFIA
;
A
#
# COMPACT_ATOMS: atom_id res chain seq x y z
N MET A 1 -3.67 -15.02 13.83
CA MET A 1 -4.94 -14.72 13.15
C MET A 1 -4.65 -13.87 11.92
N ALA A 2 -5.13 -14.28 10.78
CA ALA A 2 -4.92 -13.53 9.55
C ALA A 2 -6.13 -12.63 9.26
N ILE A 3 -5.87 -11.38 8.91
CA ILE A 3 -6.90 -10.43 8.48
C ILE A 3 -6.67 -10.18 7.00
N ARG A 4 -7.72 -10.32 6.22
CA ARG A 4 -7.67 -10.05 4.78
C ARG A 4 -8.58 -8.88 4.45
N LEU A 5 -8.02 -7.88 3.77
CA LEU A 5 -8.76 -6.75 3.26
C LEU A 5 -8.74 -6.81 1.73
N GLU A 6 -9.89 -6.57 1.12
CA GLU A 6 -10.00 -6.51 -0.33
C GLU A 6 -10.93 -5.38 -0.72
N ASN A 7 -10.43 -4.44 -1.51
CA ASN A 7 -11.20 -3.30 -1.99
C ASN A 7 -11.00 -3.13 -3.49
N GLU A 8 -12.07 -2.79 -4.18
CA GLU A 8 -12.03 -2.52 -5.61
C GLU A 8 -12.51 -1.10 -5.88
N TYR A 9 -11.83 -0.41 -6.79
CA TYR A 9 -12.14 0.94 -7.18
C TYR A 9 -12.12 1.07 -8.70
N HIS A 10 -12.91 1.97 -9.22
CA HIS A 10 -12.83 2.37 -10.62
C HIS A 10 -12.26 3.78 -10.69
N ILE A 11 -11.24 3.97 -11.52
CA ILE A 11 -10.55 5.26 -11.68
C ILE A 11 -10.65 5.69 -13.14
N ASP A 12 -11.10 6.91 -13.39
CA ASP A 12 -11.28 7.46 -14.75
C ASP A 12 -9.97 7.99 -15.31
N LEU A 13 -8.92 7.16 -15.27
CA LEU A 13 -7.61 7.47 -15.80
C LEU A 13 -7.08 6.24 -16.54
N ALA A 14 -6.24 6.49 -17.53
CA ALA A 14 -5.57 5.40 -18.24
C ALA A 14 -4.68 4.59 -17.29
N GLN A 15 -4.54 3.30 -17.55
CA GLN A 15 -3.78 2.39 -16.70
C GLN A 15 -2.33 2.85 -16.46
N GLU A 16 -1.70 3.44 -17.46
CA GLU A 16 -0.32 3.96 -17.33
C GLU A 16 -0.24 5.09 -16.33
N ASN A 17 -1.25 5.96 -16.29
CA ASN A 17 -1.29 7.08 -15.34
C ASN A 17 -1.56 6.59 -13.93
N VAL A 18 -2.39 5.58 -13.77
CA VAL A 18 -2.65 4.95 -12.47
C VAL A 18 -1.38 4.26 -11.97
N TRP A 19 -0.66 3.58 -12.86
CA TRP A 19 0.61 2.94 -12.52
C TRP A 19 1.61 3.95 -11.96
N LYS A 20 1.76 5.10 -12.61
CA LYS A 20 2.64 6.15 -12.12
C LYS A 20 2.21 6.67 -10.75
N ALA A 21 0.91 6.81 -10.54
CA ALA A 21 0.36 7.30 -9.27
C ALA A 21 0.66 6.32 -8.12
N ILE A 22 0.48 5.03 -8.31
CA ILE A 22 0.71 4.05 -7.24
C ILE A 22 2.19 3.81 -6.94
N ASN A 23 3.07 4.31 -7.78
CA ASN A 23 4.52 4.32 -7.52
C ASN A 23 4.98 5.62 -6.86
N ASN A 24 4.10 6.59 -6.71
CA ASN A 24 4.39 7.85 -6.03
C ASN A 24 4.15 7.69 -4.53
N PRO A 25 5.17 7.91 -3.67
CA PRO A 25 5.03 7.73 -2.22
C PRO A 25 3.91 8.55 -1.59
N GLU A 26 3.69 9.77 -2.05
CA GLU A 26 2.63 10.64 -1.51
C GLU A 26 1.24 10.05 -1.77
N ILE A 27 1.01 9.55 -2.97
CA ILE A 27 -0.25 8.94 -3.34
C ILE A 27 -0.41 7.58 -2.66
N LEU A 28 0.65 6.79 -2.65
CA LEU A 28 0.63 5.47 -2.03
C LEU A 28 0.33 5.56 -0.53
N SER A 29 0.83 6.59 0.16
CA SER A 29 0.54 6.78 1.57
C SER A 29 -0.94 7.05 1.83
N GLU A 30 -1.64 7.66 0.88
CA GLU A 30 -3.08 7.90 1.00
C GLU A 30 -3.90 6.64 0.75
N ILE A 31 -3.38 5.72 -0.06
CA ILE A 31 -4.06 4.47 -0.39
C ILE A 31 -3.93 3.43 0.72
N LEU A 32 -2.75 3.34 1.33
CA LEU A 32 -2.48 2.34 2.35
C LEU A 32 -3.25 2.65 3.64
N PRO A 33 -3.95 1.65 4.21
CA PRO A 33 -4.70 1.86 5.44
C PRO A 33 -3.80 2.24 6.60
N ASN A 34 -4.21 3.24 7.37
CA ASN A 34 -3.51 3.67 8.59
C ASN A 34 -2.09 4.19 8.38
N CYS A 35 -1.71 4.48 7.16
CA CYS A 35 -0.40 5.02 6.85
C CYS A 35 -0.42 6.55 6.97
N GLU A 36 0.40 7.09 7.86
CA GLU A 36 0.51 8.54 8.04
C GLU A 36 1.47 9.17 7.03
N SER A 37 2.57 8.47 6.72
CA SER A 37 3.56 8.97 5.77
C SER A 37 4.44 7.85 5.24
N LEU A 38 5.02 8.09 4.07
CA LEU A 38 6.01 7.22 3.45
C LEU A 38 7.23 8.05 3.06
N GLU A 39 8.41 7.59 3.48
CA GLU A 39 9.67 8.24 3.14
C GLU A 39 10.53 7.27 2.31
N PRO A 40 10.99 7.66 1.11
CA PRO A 40 11.79 6.77 0.28
C PRO A 40 13.12 6.43 0.93
N ILE A 41 13.50 5.15 0.93
CA ILE A 41 14.81 4.67 1.33
C ILE A 41 15.61 4.32 0.08
N SER A 42 14.97 3.67 -0.87
CA SER A 42 15.54 3.27 -2.15
C SER A 42 14.44 3.25 -3.19
N GLU A 43 14.71 2.76 -4.39
CA GLU A 43 13.76 2.77 -5.50
C GLU A 43 12.43 2.08 -5.16
N HIS A 44 12.48 0.98 -4.41
CA HIS A 44 11.30 0.18 -4.08
C HIS A 44 11.13 -0.06 -2.58
N GLN A 45 11.81 0.73 -1.76
CA GLN A 45 11.70 0.61 -0.31
C GLN A 45 11.40 1.95 0.34
N PHE A 46 10.53 1.92 1.33
CA PHE A 46 10.07 3.13 2.02
C PHE A 46 10.00 2.89 3.52
N THR A 47 10.23 3.95 4.29
CA THR A 47 9.89 3.94 5.70
C THR A 47 8.44 4.38 5.82
N ALA A 48 7.61 3.52 6.39
CA ALA A 48 6.19 3.79 6.59
C ALA A 48 5.89 4.06 8.05
N HIS A 49 5.19 5.14 8.32
CA HIS A 49 4.70 5.46 9.66
C HIS A 49 3.23 5.08 9.73
N ILE A 50 2.94 4.03 10.50
CA ILE A 50 1.61 3.44 10.56
C ILE A 50 1.05 3.62 11.95
N LYS A 51 -0.20 4.08 12.03
CA LYS A 51 -0.92 4.26 13.29
C LYS A 51 -2.12 3.34 13.31
N VAL A 52 -2.15 2.44 14.29
CA VAL A 52 -3.25 1.51 14.48
C VAL A 52 -4.03 1.91 15.73
N LYS A 53 -5.35 2.04 15.57
CA LYS A 53 -6.26 2.31 16.70
C LYS A 53 -7.15 1.12 16.94
N ILE A 54 -7.19 0.65 18.20
CA ILE A 54 -8.09 -0.41 18.63
C ILE A 54 -8.78 0.09 19.90
N GLY A 55 -10.03 0.53 19.76
CA GLY A 55 -10.76 1.16 20.88
C GLY A 55 -10.05 2.42 21.38
N PRO A 56 -9.81 2.56 22.69
CA PRO A 56 -9.11 3.72 23.23
C PRO A 56 -7.59 3.66 23.08
N ILE A 57 -7.07 2.54 22.57
CA ILE A 57 -5.63 2.31 22.46
C ILE A 57 -5.15 2.63 21.04
N SER A 58 -4.09 3.41 20.94
CA SER A 58 -3.42 3.63 19.66
C SER A 58 -1.95 3.27 19.75
N SER A 59 -1.43 2.68 18.68
CA SER A 59 -0.02 2.30 18.59
C SER A 59 0.54 2.81 17.27
N LYS A 60 1.75 3.35 17.32
CA LYS A 60 2.49 3.79 16.15
C LYS A 60 3.61 2.81 15.86
N PHE A 61 3.73 2.45 14.60
CA PHE A 61 4.77 1.54 14.13
C PHE A 61 5.61 2.26 13.08
N LYS A 62 6.92 2.17 13.25
CA LYS A 62 7.86 2.56 12.20
C LYS A 62 8.17 1.29 11.42
N SER A 63 7.76 1.26 10.17
CA SER A 63 7.79 0.05 9.36
C SER A 63 8.58 0.26 8.10
N THR A 64 9.05 -0.84 7.52
CA THR A 64 9.65 -0.83 6.19
C THR A 64 8.63 -1.40 5.21
N LEU A 65 8.32 -0.63 4.18
CA LEU A 65 7.49 -1.06 3.07
C LEU A 65 8.38 -1.39 1.89
N GLU A 66 8.26 -2.59 1.35
CA GLU A 66 8.98 -3.03 0.17
C GLU A 66 8.01 -3.40 -0.93
N LEU A 67 8.22 -2.85 -2.12
CA LEU A 67 7.49 -3.22 -3.33
C LEU A 67 8.30 -4.28 -4.07
N PHE A 68 7.63 -5.34 -4.53
CA PHE A 68 8.28 -6.40 -5.26
C PHE A 68 7.34 -7.00 -6.30
N ASP A 69 7.84 -7.87 -7.15
CA ASP A 69 7.09 -8.46 -8.26
C ASP A 69 6.38 -7.40 -9.11
N LEU A 70 7.09 -6.30 -9.40
CA LEU A 70 6.53 -5.22 -10.21
C LEU A 70 6.33 -5.68 -11.64
N LYS A 71 5.10 -5.53 -12.13
CA LYS A 71 4.70 -5.86 -13.50
C LYS A 71 4.00 -4.65 -14.10
N GLU A 72 4.77 -3.76 -14.70
CA GLU A 72 4.25 -2.55 -15.30
C GLU A 72 3.42 -2.87 -16.54
N PRO A 73 2.22 -2.33 -16.71
CA PRO A 73 1.47 -1.47 -15.78
C PRO A 73 0.40 -2.24 -14.99
N ASP A 74 0.58 -3.53 -14.73
CA ASP A 74 -0.46 -4.42 -14.21
C ASP A 74 -0.55 -4.46 -12.69
N GLY A 75 0.53 -4.14 -11.99
CA GLY A 75 0.50 -4.09 -10.54
C GLY A 75 1.80 -4.52 -9.89
N TYR A 76 1.75 -4.67 -8.58
CA TYR A 76 2.88 -5.15 -7.79
C TYR A 76 2.40 -5.75 -6.48
N ARG A 77 3.31 -6.41 -5.80
CA ARG A 77 3.11 -6.89 -4.43
C ARG A 77 3.88 -6.00 -3.46
N PHE A 78 3.45 -5.98 -2.22
CA PHE A 78 4.15 -5.24 -1.19
C PHE A 78 4.22 -6.03 0.11
N ARG A 79 5.23 -5.68 0.89
CA ARG A 79 5.49 -6.28 2.20
C ARG A 79 5.76 -5.16 3.19
N VAL A 80 5.13 -5.23 4.36
CA VAL A 80 5.33 -4.27 5.45
C VAL A 80 5.83 -5.03 6.66
N GLN A 81 6.92 -4.55 7.27
CA GLN A 81 7.43 -5.10 8.52
C GLN A 81 7.78 -3.95 9.44
N GLY A 82 7.31 -4.02 10.68
CA GLY A 82 7.57 -2.95 11.63
C GLY A 82 7.56 -3.40 13.06
N ASP A 83 8.20 -2.60 13.90
CA ASP A 83 8.27 -2.80 15.34
C ASP A 83 7.69 -1.59 16.04
N GLY A 84 6.96 -1.84 17.10
CA GLY A 84 6.42 -0.83 17.98
C GLY A 84 6.66 -1.20 19.44
N LYS A 85 6.31 -0.30 20.33
CA LYS A 85 6.50 -0.53 21.78
C LYS A 85 5.70 -1.71 22.30
N LYS A 86 4.61 -2.06 21.62
CA LYS A 86 3.70 -3.12 22.06
C LYS A 86 3.79 -4.39 21.20
N GLY A 87 4.82 -4.51 20.39
CA GLY A 87 5.01 -5.69 19.56
C GLY A 87 5.43 -5.35 18.15
N SER A 88 5.39 -6.35 17.27
CA SER A 88 5.74 -6.21 15.87
C SER A 88 4.51 -6.38 14.99
N MET A 89 4.60 -5.87 13.76
CA MET A 89 3.58 -6.10 12.76
C MET A 89 4.19 -6.57 11.45
N ASN A 90 3.48 -7.44 10.76
CA ASN A 90 3.83 -7.91 9.43
C ASN A 90 2.59 -7.84 8.56
N GLY A 91 2.78 -7.47 7.31
CA GLY A 91 1.70 -7.49 6.35
C GLY A 91 2.23 -7.72 4.96
N GLN A 92 1.41 -8.32 4.11
CA GLN A 92 1.67 -8.47 2.70
C GLN A 92 0.41 -8.14 1.95
N GLY A 93 0.57 -7.62 0.75
CA GLY A 93 -0.57 -7.32 -0.08
C GLY A 93 -0.20 -7.21 -1.53
N GLU A 94 -1.20 -6.88 -2.33
CA GLU A 94 -1.09 -6.84 -3.76
C GLU A 94 -1.98 -5.73 -4.31
N ILE A 95 -1.47 -5.01 -5.30
CA ILE A 95 -2.24 -4.04 -6.06
C ILE A 95 -2.32 -4.53 -7.49
N LYS A 96 -3.52 -4.64 -8.02
CA LYS A 96 -3.77 -5.04 -9.41
C LYS A 96 -4.49 -3.96 -10.16
N LEU A 97 -4.06 -3.71 -11.38
CA LEU A 97 -4.69 -2.76 -12.30
C LEU A 97 -5.21 -3.51 -13.52
N LEU A 98 -6.41 -3.15 -13.93
CA LEU A 98 -7.02 -3.73 -15.12
C LEU A 98 -7.64 -2.63 -15.94
N SER A 99 -7.24 -2.52 -17.21
CA SER A 99 -7.83 -1.56 -18.13
C SER A 99 -9.30 -1.92 -18.36
N ASN A 100 -10.17 -0.93 -18.24
CA ASN A 100 -11.62 -1.12 -18.37
C ASN A 100 -12.22 0.06 -19.14
N GLY A 101 -12.26 -0.08 -20.46
CA GLY A 101 -12.71 1.01 -21.31
C GLY A 101 -11.75 2.19 -21.25
N SER A 102 -12.26 3.39 -20.90
CA SER A 102 -11.44 4.60 -20.78
C SER A 102 -10.79 4.75 -19.41
N GLY A 103 -11.11 3.85 -18.48
CA GLY A 103 -10.65 3.93 -17.10
C GLY A 103 -9.85 2.70 -16.68
N THR A 104 -9.60 2.60 -15.39
CA THR A 104 -8.82 1.51 -14.79
C THR A 104 -9.53 0.95 -13.57
N GLY A 105 -9.66 -0.37 -13.53
CA GLY A 105 -10.06 -1.07 -12.32
C GLY A 105 -8.84 -1.21 -11.41
N PHE A 106 -8.99 -0.85 -10.15
CA PHE A 106 -7.94 -0.91 -9.14
C PHE A 106 -8.38 -1.86 -8.04
N THR A 107 -7.61 -2.92 -7.79
CA THR A 107 -7.87 -3.88 -6.73
C THR A 107 -6.75 -3.86 -5.72
N PHE A 108 -7.10 -3.66 -4.46
CA PHE A 108 -6.17 -3.69 -3.32
C PHE A 108 -6.52 -4.91 -2.47
N ILE A 109 -5.54 -5.79 -2.27
CA ILE A 109 -5.67 -6.99 -1.45
C ILE A 109 -4.54 -6.98 -0.42
N ALA A 110 -4.89 -7.06 0.85
CA ALA A 110 -3.90 -7.09 1.92
C ALA A 110 -4.19 -8.18 2.95
#